data_8fa4cbe922436f880c926ee8f0628118
#
_entry.id   8fa4cbe922436f880c926ee8f0628118
#
_cell.length_a   1.000
_cell.length_b   1.000
_cell.length_c   1.000
_cell.angle_alpha   90.00
_cell.angle_beta   90.00
_cell.angle_gamma   90.00
#
_symmetry.space_group_name_H-M   'P 1'
#
loop_
_entity.id
_entity.type
_entity.pdbx_description
1 polymer ?
#
loop_
_entity_poly.entity_id
_entity_poly.type
_entity_poly.pdbx_seq_one_letter_code
_entity_poly.pdbx_strand_id
1 'polypeptide(L)'
;MANHKLWGGRFEASLEGWVEEFGASIGFDYRLAPYDLQGSLAHVKMLGQTGIIAPEEAAAIQAGLEKLLARYESGKLEFDVRNEDIHMNMEALLTEEIGPVAGKLHTARSRNDQVATDMHLYLKDQLGQIADKLLNLRQVLLDLAQEHVETIMPGYTHLQHAQPISFAHHLLAYYQMFSRDSQRFAFNLEHTDLSPLGAAALAGTTFPIDRELTADLLGFKGLYHNSLDAVSDRDFILEFLSNSSILIMHLSRLCEELINWCSYEYGFVSLSDTFSTGSSIMPQKKNPDMAELIRGKSGRVYGHLFSLLTVMKSLPLAYNKDLQEDKEGMFDTVDTIQKSLDIMAGMLSSMTVNKEKMLVSTQQDFSNATELADYLAKKGLPFREAHEIVGKLVLECSKAGYYLQDIPLSRYQEVSSLIEEDIYQALESQTAVQKRDSLGGTGFAQIRQELERAKEQLEKE
;
A
#
# COMPACT_ATOMS: atom_id res chain seq x y z
N MET A 1 2.77 4.99 -49.15
CA MET A 1 2.26 3.61 -49.10
C MET A 1 1.18 3.62 -48.01
N ALA A 2 -0.05 3.21 -48.36
CA ALA A 2 -1.15 3.21 -47.42
C ALA A 2 -0.81 2.24 -46.26
N ASN A 3 -0.83 2.76 -45.04
CA ASN A 3 -0.61 2.00 -43.84
C ASN A 3 -1.83 1.04 -43.64
N HIS A 4 -1.72 -0.19 -44.14
CA HIS A 4 -2.76 -1.19 -43.89
C HIS A 4 -2.68 -1.61 -42.44
N LYS A 5 -3.59 -1.10 -41.59
CA LYS A 5 -3.80 -1.68 -40.26
C LYS A 5 -4.17 -3.13 -40.38
N LEU A 6 -3.70 -4.00 -39.48
CA LEU A 6 -3.91 -5.44 -39.48
C LEU A 6 -5.41 -5.87 -39.54
N TRP A 7 -6.35 -4.96 -39.17
CA TRP A 7 -7.79 -5.16 -39.22
C TRP A 7 -8.49 -4.40 -40.38
N GLY A 8 -7.73 -3.74 -41.28
CA GLY A 8 -8.23 -2.81 -42.30
C GLY A 8 -9.01 -3.42 -43.48
N GLY A 9 -9.10 -4.75 -43.60
CA GLY A 9 -9.63 -5.41 -44.81
C GLY A 9 -11.11 -5.14 -45.16
N ARG A 10 -11.91 -4.59 -44.23
CA ARG A 10 -13.32 -4.22 -44.45
C ARG A 10 -13.54 -2.73 -44.70
N PHE A 11 -12.57 -1.90 -44.39
CA PHE A 11 -12.73 -0.44 -44.41
C PHE A 11 -12.20 0.18 -45.68
N GLU A 12 -12.96 1.10 -46.26
CA GLU A 12 -12.60 1.82 -47.49
C GLU A 12 -11.77 3.08 -47.20
N ALA A 13 -11.77 3.58 -45.96
CA ALA A 13 -11.04 4.79 -45.55
C ALA A 13 -10.18 4.53 -44.32
N SER A 14 -9.04 5.20 -44.19
CA SER A 14 -8.22 5.27 -43.01
C SER A 14 -8.83 6.21 -41.96
N LEU A 15 -8.50 5.99 -40.67
CA LEU A 15 -8.86 6.93 -39.62
C LEU A 15 -8.10 8.26 -39.80
N GLU A 16 -8.69 9.35 -39.34
CA GLU A 16 -8.02 10.65 -39.24
C GLU A 16 -6.94 10.55 -38.11
N GLY A 17 -5.80 11.23 -38.30
CA GLY A 17 -4.67 11.14 -37.37
C GLY A 17 -5.03 11.45 -35.90
N TRP A 18 -5.86 12.49 -35.70
CA TRP A 18 -6.31 12.85 -34.34
C TRP A 18 -7.26 11.80 -33.67
N VAL A 19 -7.97 11.00 -34.50
CA VAL A 19 -8.80 9.88 -34.01
C VAL A 19 -7.90 8.71 -33.63
N GLU A 20 -6.82 8.48 -34.37
CA GLU A 20 -5.81 7.48 -34.05
C GLU A 20 -5.11 7.84 -32.75
N GLU A 21 -4.68 9.09 -32.54
CA GLU A 21 -4.08 9.56 -31.30
C GLU A 21 -5.03 9.44 -30.09
N PHE A 22 -6.31 9.79 -30.26
CA PHE A 22 -7.30 9.66 -29.20
C PHE A 22 -7.55 8.21 -28.78
N GLY A 23 -7.48 7.28 -29.73
CA GLY A 23 -7.69 5.85 -29.48
C GLY A 23 -6.44 5.11 -29.01
N ALA A 24 -5.25 5.71 -29.15
CA ALA A 24 -3.99 5.06 -28.82
C ALA A 24 -3.75 4.95 -27.31
N SER A 25 -3.17 3.81 -26.90
CA SER A 25 -2.80 3.54 -25.51
C SER A 25 -1.30 3.39 -25.29
N ILE A 26 -0.50 3.38 -26.36
CA ILE A 26 0.96 3.18 -26.27
C ILE A 26 1.66 4.18 -25.35
N GLY A 27 1.09 5.37 -25.15
CA GLY A 27 1.61 6.40 -24.25
C GLY A 27 1.67 5.98 -22.77
N PHE A 28 0.94 4.95 -22.39
CA PHE A 28 0.93 4.42 -21.02
C PHE A 28 1.05 2.89 -20.95
N ASP A 29 0.54 2.13 -21.94
CA ASP A 29 0.55 0.67 -21.91
C ASP A 29 1.89 0.04 -22.30
N TYR A 30 2.87 0.84 -22.74
CA TYR A 30 4.26 0.39 -22.95
C TYR A 30 4.84 -0.34 -21.73
N ARG A 31 4.31 -0.09 -20.52
CA ARG A 31 4.67 -0.79 -19.29
C ARG A 31 4.36 -2.28 -19.32
N LEU A 32 3.44 -2.70 -20.17
CA LEU A 32 3.08 -4.10 -20.37
C LEU A 32 4.05 -4.86 -21.28
N ALA A 33 4.99 -4.17 -21.94
CA ALA A 33 5.94 -4.79 -22.88
C ALA A 33 6.60 -6.09 -22.40
N PRO A 34 7.19 -6.16 -21.19
CA PRO A 34 7.82 -7.40 -20.73
C PRO A 34 6.81 -8.54 -20.50
N TYR A 35 5.58 -8.20 -20.11
CA TYR A 35 4.51 -9.18 -19.86
C TYR A 35 3.89 -9.68 -21.16
N ASP A 36 3.71 -8.84 -22.17
CA ASP A 36 3.29 -9.24 -23.50
C ASP A 36 4.30 -10.18 -24.16
N LEU A 37 5.60 -9.90 -24.02
CA LEU A 37 6.66 -10.79 -24.49
C LEU A 37 6.64 -12.14 -23.77
N GLN A 38 6.47 -12.17 -22.44
CA GLN A 38 6.34 -13.41 -21.66
C GLN A 38 5.11 -14.20 -22.07
N GLY A 39 3.94 -13.55 -22.17
CA GLY A 39 2.69 -14.16 -22.63
C GLY A 39 2.83 -14.75 -24.04
N SER A 40 3.47 -14.01 -24.95
CA SER A 40 3.73 -14.46 -26.33
C SER A 40 4.72 -15.61 -26.40
N LEU A 41 5.77 -15.65 -25.57
CA LEU A 41 6.71 -16.77 -25.47
C LEU A 41 6.02 -18.06 -24.97
N ALA A 42 5.17 -17.95 -23.96
CA ALA A 42 4.39 -19.09 -23.46
C ALA A 42 3.40 -19.59 -24.53
N HIS A 43 2.73 -18.66 -25.22
CA HIS A 43 1.76 -18.98 -26.26
C HIS A 43 2.39 -19.69 -27.46
N VAL A 44 3.51 -19.16 -28.01
CA VAL A 44 4.17 -19.79 -29.15
C VAL A 44 4.73 -21.18 -28.82
N LYS A 45 5.24 -21.37 -27.60
CA LYS A 45 5.70 -22.69 -27.14
C LYS A 45 4.56 -23.70 -27.10
N MET A 46 3.40 -23.30 -26.60
CA MET A 46 2.18 -24.11 -26.60
C MET A 46 1.74 -24.44 -28.04
N LEU A 47 1.68 -23.43 -28.93
CA LEU A 47 1.29 -23.65 -30.35
C LEU A 47 2.17 -24.67 -31.04
N GLY A 48 3.49 -24.67 -30.81
CA GLY A 48 4.43 -25.65 -31.34
C GLY A 48 4.25 -27.04 -30.73
N GLN A 49 4.06 -27.12 -29.40
CA GLN A 49 3.91 -28.41 -28.70
C GLN A 49 2.60 -29.14 -29.02
N THR A 50 1.52 -28.36 -29.24
CA THR A 50 0.21 -28.90 -29.64
C THR A 50 0.10 -29.19 -31.15
N GLY A 51 1.13 -28.85 -31.93
CA GLY A 51 1.16 -29.07 -33.38
C GLY A 51 0.23 -28.13 -34.17
N ILE A 52 -0.22 -27.03 -33.57
CA ILE A 52 -1.05 -26.01 -34.24
C ILE A 52 -0.22 -25.25 -35.28
N ILE A 53 1.05 -25.01 -35.02
CA ILE A 53 2.04 -24.53 -36.00
C ILE A 53 3.22 -25.49 -36.09
N ALA A 54 3.97 -25.40 -37.20
CA ALA A 54 5.13 -26.30 -37.38
C ALA A 54 6.23 -25.98 -36.33
N PRO A 55 6.98 -26.99 -35.86
CA PRO A 55 8.04 -26.77 -34.86
C PRO A 55 9.09 -25.74 -35.28
N GLU A 56 9.44 -25.70 -36.56
CA GLU A 56 10.42 -24.78 -37.13
C GLU A 56 9.89 -23.32 -37.06
N GLU A 57 8.59 -23.12 -37.30
CA GLU A 57 7.93 -21.82 -37.21
C GLU A 57 7.84 -21.35 -35.75
N ALA A 58 7.49 -22.26 -34.84
CA ALA A 58 7.48 -21.98 -33.41
C ALA A 58 8.88 -21.55 -32.92
N ALA A 59 9.92 -22.25 -33.31
CA ALA A 59 11.30 -21.93 -32.96
C ALA A 59 11.75 -20.57 -33.53
N ALA A 60 11.37 -20.25 -34.78
CA ALA A 60 11.68 -18.95 -35.38
C ALA A 60 11.00 -17.80 -34.65
N ILE A 61 9.72 -17.93 -34.30
CA ILE A 61 8.96 -16.92 -33.55
C ILE A 61 9.54 -16.78 -32.13
N GLN A 62 9.83 -17.89 -31.45
CA GLN A 62 10.45 -17.86 -30.13
C GLN A 62 11.77 -17.08 -30.14
N ALA A 63 12.68 -17.40 -31.09
CA ALA A 63 13.96 -16.71 -31.23
C ALA A 63 13.79 -15.20 -31.51
N GLY A 64 12.78 -14.81 -32.29
CA GLY A 64 12.44 -13.40 -32.53
C GLY A 64 11.98 -12.69 -31.26
N LEU A 65 11.09 -13.31 -30.48
CA LEU A 65 10.60 -12.76 -29.20
C LEU A 65 11.73 -12.63 -28.16
N GLU A 66 12.63 -13.62 -28.07
CA GLU A 66 13.79 -13.57 -27.17
C GLU A 66 14.75 -12.40 -27.52
N LYS A 67 14.93 -12.11 -28.83
CA LYS A 67 15.69 -10.93 -29.25
C LYS A 67 14.99 -9.61 -28.88
N LEU A 68 13.66 -9.54 -29.01
CA LEU A 68 12.90 -8.37 -28.59
C LEU A 68 12.98 -8.15 -27.07
N LEU A 69 12.92 -9.24 -26.29
CA LEU A 69 13.08 -9.17 -24.84
C LEU A 69 14.47 -8.62 -24.47
N ALA A 70 15.54 -9.12 -25.09
CA ALA A 70 16.89 -8.62 -24.85
C ALA A 70 17.06 -7.15 -25.25
N ARG A 71 16.38 -6.72 -26.34
CA ARG A 71 16.32 -5.27 -26.72
C ARG A 71 15.57 -4.45 -25.71
N TYR A 72 14.45 -4.93 -25.16
CA TYR A 72 13.70 -4.27 -24.10
C TYR A 72 14.56 -4.10 -22.83
N GLU A 73 15.18 -5.17 -22.33
CA GLU A 73 16.04 -5.16 -21.14
C GLU A 73 17.24 -4.21 -21.28
N SER A 74 17.77 -4.07 -22.50
CA SER A 74 18.86 -3.13 -22.79
C SER A 74 18.41 -1.69 -23.06
N GLY A 75 17.10 -1.39 -22.95
CA GLY A 75 16.52 -0.07 -23.20
C GLY A 75 16.58 0.39 -24.66
N LYS A 76 16.67 -0.56 -25.61
CA LYS A 76 16.81 -0.28 -27.05
C LYS A 76 15.53 -0.57 -27.86
N LEU A 77 14.42 -0.84 -27.17
CA LEU A 77 13.15 -1.06 -27.84
C LEU A 77 12.38 0.27 -27.89
N GLU A 78 12.07 0.70 -29.12
CA GLU A 78 11.30 1.93 -29.36
C GLU A 78 9.91 1.56 -29.86
N PHE A 79 8.89 2.33 -29.47
CA PHE A 79 7.50 2.13 -29.84
C PHE A 79 6.99 3.27 -30.72
N ASP A 80 6.13 2.92 -31.68
CA ASP A 80 5.53 3.86 -32.60
C ASP A 80 4.05 4.07 -32.25
N VAL A 81 3.64 5.32 -32.04
CA VAL A 81 2.25 5.70 -31.72
C VAL A 81 1.27 5.30 -32.85
N ARG A 82 1.74 5.19 -34.08
CA ARG A 82 0.94 4.71 -35.21
C ARG A 82 0.46 3.28 -35.09
N ASN A 83 1.12 2.49 -34.25
CA ASN A 83 0.74 1.13 -33.91
C ASN A 83 -0.26 1.05 -32.75
N GLU A 84 -0.88 2.13 -32.33
CA GLU A 84 -1.98 2.23 -31.38
C GLU A 84 -1.65 1.75 -29.96
N ASP A 85 -1.26 0.48 -29.76
CA ASP A 85 -1.01 -0.12 -28.46
C ASP A 85 0.31 -0.92 -28.44
N ILE A 86 0.71 -1.39 -27.28
CA ILE A 86 1.93 -2.19 -27.10
C ILE A 86 1.90 -3.49 -27.91
N HIS A 87 0.74 -4.12 -28.01
CA HIS A 87 0.60 -5.40 -28.69
C HIS A 87 0.83 -5.28 -30.19
N MET A 88 0.26 -4.25 -30.84
CA MET A 88 0.54 -3.98 -32.27
C MET A 88 2.00 -3.56 -32.48
N ASN A 89 2.60 -2.85 -31.54
CA ASN A 89 4.02 -2.54 -31.60
C ASN A 89 4.87 -3.81 -31.56
N MET A 90 4.56 -4.74 -30.63
CA MET A 90 5.29 -6.02 -30.54
C MET A 90 5.12 -6.89 -31.81
N GLU A 91 3.92 -6.94 -32.37
CA GLU A 91 3.65 -7.68 -33.61
C GLU A 91 4.40 -7.07 -34.82
N ALA A 92 4.43 -5.74 -34.93
CA ALA A 92 5.19 -5.03 -35.96
C ALA A 92 6.70 -5.28 -35.82
N LEU A 93 7.25 -5.11 -34.63
CA LEU A 93 8.66 -5.34 -34.32
C LEU A 93 9.07 -6.79 -34.58
N LEU A 94 8.23 -7.75 -34.20
CA LEU A 94 8.47 -9.17 -34.50
C LEU A 94 8.46 -9.45 -35.99
N THR A 95 7.53 -8.81 -36.74
CA THR A 95 7.46 -8.95 -38.20
C THR A 95 8.69 -8.36 -38.89
N GLU A 96 9.22 -7.25 -38.38
CA GLU A 96 10.49 -6.68 -38.86
C GLU A 96 11.68 -7.61 -38.62
N GLU A 97 11.69 -8.33 -37.47
CA GLU A 97 12.78 -9.20 -37.07
C GLU A 97 12.80 -10.53 -37.83
N ILE A 98 11.65 -11.18 -38.03
CA ILE A 98 11.57 -12.56 -38.58
C ILE A 98 10.70 -12.68 -39.83
N GLY A 99 10.12 -11.61 -40.34
CA GLY A 99 9.27 -11.62 -41.53
C GLY A 99 7.87 -12.19 -41.31
N PRO A 100 7.17 -12.65 -42.38
CA PRO A 100 5.74 -13.00 -42.36
C PRO A 100 5.36 -14.13 -41.41
N VAL A 101 6.32 -14.96 -40.98
CA VAL A 101 6.07 -16.07 -40.04
C VAL A 101 5.60 -15.57 -38.69
N ALA A 102 5.93 -14.30 -38.34
CA ALA A 102 5.48 -13.61 -37.14
C ALA A 102 3.95 -13.63 -36.97
N GLY A 103 3.20 -13.48 -38.06
CA GLY A 103 1.73 -13.48 -38.05
C GLY A 103 1.10 -14.80 -37.52
N LYS A 104 1.83 -15.89 -37.50
CA LYS A 104 1.37 -17.17 -36.93
C LYS A 104 1.29 -17.14 -35.39
N LEU A 105 2.00 -16.24 -34.73
CA LEU A 105 1.91 -16.04 -33.27
C LEU A 105 0.48 -15.74 -32.82
N HIS A 106 -0.32 -15.03 -33.63
CA HIS A 106 -1.68 -14.66 -33.26
C HIS A 106 -2.71 -15.81 -33.40
N THR A 107 -2.30 -16.98 -33.87
CA THR A 107 -3.18 -18.16 -34.03
C THR A 107 -3.79 -18.55 -32.68
N ALA A 108 -5.11 -18.78 -32.66
CA ALA A 108 -5.88 -19.17 -31.46
C ALA A 108 -5.87 -18.15 -30.30
N ARG A 109 -5.48 -16.90 -30.54
CA ARG A 109 -5.44 -15.81 -29.56
C ARG A 109 -6.24 -14.60 -30.08
N SER A 110 -6.79 -13.82 -29.15
CA SER A 110 -7.37 -12.51 -29.41
C SER A 110 -6.59 -11.42 -28.67
N ARG A 111 -6.74 -10.18 -29.08
CA ARG A 111 -6.30 -9.02 -28.31
C ARG A 111 -6.91 -9.04 -26.90
N ASN A 112 -8.14 -9.53 -26.74
CA ASN A 112 -8.88 -9.49 -25.48
C ASN A 112 -8.23 -10.37 -24.40
N ASP A 113 -7.91 -11.63 -24.70
CA ASP A 113 -7.24 -12.51 -23.73
C ASP A 113 -5.74 -12.17 -23.58
N GLN A 114 -5.12 -11.62 -24.62
CA GLN A 114 -3.74 -11.12 -24.57
C GLN A 114 -3.60 -9.98 -23.55
N VAL A 115 -4.38 -8.90 -23.70
CA VAL A 115 -4.31 -7.76 -22.77
C VAL A 115 -4.71 -8.14 -21.35
N ALA A 116 -5.71 -9.01 -21.19
CA ALA A 116 -6.11 -9.49 -19.88
C ALA A 116 -4.96 -10.25 -19.19
N THR A 117 -4.26 -11.11 -19.93
CA THR A 117 -3.09 -11.85 -19.42
C THR A 117 -1.97 -10.91 -18.97
N ASP A 118 -1.65 -9.89 -19.77
CA ASP A 118 -0.60 -8.94 -19.48
C ASP A 118 -0.93 -8.11 -18.22
N MET A 119 -2.19 -7.72 -18.04
CA MET A 119 -2.66 -7.00 -16.85
C MET A 119 -2.55 -7.86 -15.59
N HIS A 120 -2.89 -9.16 -15.68
CA HIS A 120 -2.71 -10.11 -14.58
C HIS A 120 -1.25 -10.30 -14.23
N LEU A 121 -0.37 -10.52 -15.21
CA LEU A 121 1.07 -10.68 -15.01
C LEU A 121 1.69 -9.42 -14.38
N TYR A 122 1.34 -8.25 -14.94
CA TYR A 122 1.79 -6.96 -14.39
C TYR A 122 1.38 -6.81 -12.93
N LEU A 123 0.09 -6.95 -12.63
CA LEU A 123 -0.39 -6.70 -11.28
C LEU A 123 0.13 -7.75 -10.29
N LYS A 124 0.27 -9.01 -10.69
CA LYS A 124 0.89 -10.06 -9.90
C LYS A 124 2.32 -9.70 -9.48
N ASP A 125 3.14 -9.22 -10.40
CA ASP A 125 4.50 -8.75 -10.12
C ASP A 125 4.50 -7.54 -9.17
N GLN A 126 3.63 -6.55 -9.41
CA GLN A 126 3.55 -5.35 -8.58
C GLN A 126 3.03 -5.65 -7.16
N LEU A 127 2.11 -6.60 -7.00
CA LEU A 127 1.64 -7.06 -5.70
C LEU A 127 2.77 -7.71 -4.89
N GLY A 128 3.65 -8.47 -5.54
CA GLY A 128 4.87 -9.00 -4.91
C GLY A 128 5.77 -7.89 -4.38
N GLN A 129 6.06 -6.89 -5.22
CA GLN A 129 6.89 -5.75 -4.83
C GLN A 129 6.26 -4.92 -3.69
N ILE A 130 4.93 -4.75 -3.69
CA ILE A 130 4.21 -4.06 -2.60
C ILE A 130 4.27 -4.88 -1.30
N ALA A 131 4.18 -6.21 -1.38
CA ALA A 131 4.32 -7.08 -0.21
C ALA A 131 5.71 -6.93 0.43
N ASP A 132 6.78 -6.93 -0.36
CA ASP A 132 8.16 -6.70 0.13
C ASP A 132 8.30 -5.33 0.81
N LYS A 133 7.70 -4.27 0.24
CA LYS A 133 7.76 -2.91 0.82
C LYS A 133 6.93 -2.80 2.10
N LEU A 134 5.78 -3.47 2.19
CA LEU A 134 4.99 -3.55 3.42
C LEU A 134 5.72 -4.34 4.51
N LEU A 135 6.40 -5.42 4.14
CA LEU A 135 7.25 -6.19 5.06
C LEU A 135 8.36 -5.29 5.63
N ASN A 136 9.05 -4.55 4.76
CA ASN A 136 10.10 -3.59 5.17
C ASN A 136 9.55 -2.49 6.11
N LEU A 137 8.40 -1.87 5.77
CA LEU A 137 7.80 -0.84 6.63
C LEU A 137 7.42 -1.40 8.01
N ARG A 138 6.86 -2.61 8.05
CA ARG A 138 6.51 -3.29 9.30
C ARG A 138 7.74 -3.62 10.13
N GLN A 139 8.84 -4.05 9.50
CA GLN A 139 10.12 -4.28 10.17
C GLN A 139 10.67 -2.98 10.78
N VAL A 140 10.67 -1.89 10.04
CA VAL A 140 11.10 -0.55 10.54
C VAL A 140 10.29 -0.12 11.76
N LEU A 141 8.97 -0.35 11.75
CA LEU A 141 8.12 -0.05 12.91
C LEU A 141 8.46 -0.91 14.13
N LEU A 142 8.77 -2.20 13.94
CA LEU A 142 9.18 -3.08 15.02
C LEU A 142 10.53 -2.69 15.61
N ASP A 143 11.50 -2.37 14.77
CA ASP A 143 12.84 -1.94 15.21
C ASP A 143 12.74 -0.67 16.03
N LEU A 144 11.99 0.32 15.54
CA LEU A 144 11.75 1.57 16.24
C LEU A 144 10.97 1.35 17.56
N ALA A 145 9.95 0.50 17.56
CA ALA A 145 9.19 0.15 18.76
C ALA A 145 10.08 -0.56 19.78
N GLN A 146 10.97 -1.46 19.36
CA GLN A 146 11.94 -2.14 20.23
C GLN A 146 12.87 -1.15 20.94
N GLU A 147 13.33 -0.10 20.27
CA GLU A 147 14.17 0.96 20.85
C GLU A 147 13.42 1.82 21.86
N HIS A 148 12.11 1.96 21.69
CA HIS A 148 11.29 2.94 22.38
C HIS A 148 10.26 2.33 23.35
N VAL A 149 10.45 1.10 23.81
CA VAL A 149 9.53 0.42 24.75
C VAL A 149 9.26 1.26 26.00
N GLU A 150 10.30 1.89 26.55
CA GLU A 150 10.22 2.69 27.79
C GLU A 150 10.16 4.22 27.52
N THR A 151 10.04 4.64 26.28
CA THR A 151 9.82 6.04 25.92
C THR A 151 8.36 6.40 26.15
N ILE A 152 8.10 7.31 27.09
CA ILE A 152 6.76 7.70 27.50
C ILE A 152 6.35 8.97 26.79
N MET A 153 5.12 9.00 26.26
CA MET A 153 4.51 10.15 25.61
C MET A 153 3.06 10.33 26.08
N PRO A 154 2.46 11.52 25.93
CA PRO A 154 1.02 11.65 26.13
C PRO A 154 0.26 10.89 25.05
N GLY A 155 -0.71 10.08 25.47
CA GLY A 155 -1.75 9.55 24.58
C GLY A 155 -2.84 10.61 24.40
N TYR A 156 -3.45 10.64 23.23
CA TYR A 156 -4.44 11.66 22.84
C TYR A 156 -5.79 11.07 22.52
N THR A 157 -6.84 11.75 22.99
CA THR A 157 -8.20 11.65 22.47
C THR A 157 -8.71 13.06 22.22
N HIS A 158 -9.42 13.31 21.13
CA HIS A 158 -9.88 14.65 20.75
C HIS A 158 -8.76 15.71 20.66
N LEU A 159 -7.53 15.30 20.36
CA LEU A 159 -6.31 16.12 20.42
C LEU A 159 -6.05 16.74 21.81
N GLN A 160 -6.62 16.16 22.86
CA GLN A 160 -6.35 16.51 24.26
C GLN A 160 -5.51 15.40 24.89
N HIS A 161 -4.64 15.76 25.83
CA HIS A 161 -3.92 14.79 26.64
C HIS A 161 -4.92 13.89 27.39
N ALA A 162 -4.78 12.59 27.22
CA ALA A 162 -5.65 11.61 27.85
C ALA A 162 -4.89 10.85 28.97
N GLN A 163 -4.07 9.90 28.58
CA GLN A 163 -3.29 9.07 29.51
C GLN A 163 -1.87 8.90 28.97
N PRO A 164 -0.84 8.79 29.82
CA PRO A 164 0.50 8.49 29.34
C PRO A 164 0.55 7.07 28.74
N ILE A 165 1.27 6.93 27.63
CA ILE A 165 1.48 5.67 26.93
C ILE A 165 2.96 5.51 26.58
N SER A 166 3.37 4.28 26.22
CA SER A 166 4.65 4.06 25.57
C SER A 166 4.58 4.46 24.09
N PHE A 167 5.62 5.09 23.58
CA PHE A 167 5.75 5.39 22.16
C PHE A 167 5.78 4.10 21.31
N ALA A 168 6.40 3.03 21.81
CA ALA A 168 6.33 1.72 21.17
C ALA A 168 4.91 1.21 21.01
N HIS A 169 4.05 1.39 22.03
CA HIS A 169 2.64 1.03 21.94
C HIS A 169 1.92 1.75 20.78
N HIS A 170 2.21 3.03 20.60
CA HIS A 170 1.66 3.83 19.51
C HIS A 170 2.14 3.31 18.13
N LEU A 171 3.44 3.04 17.98
CA LEU A 171 4.02 2.50 16.74
C LEU A 171 3.45 1.12 16.40
N LEU A 172 3.26 0.25 17.40
CA LEU A 172 2.65 -1.07 17.22
C LEU A 172 1.19 -1.00 16.77
N ALA A 173 0.46 0.06 17.06
CA ALA A 173 -0.87 0.25 16.49
C ALA A 173 -0.83 0.42 14.96
N TYR A 174 0.15 1.13 14.43
CA TYR A 174 0.40 1.22 12.97
C TYR A 174 0.92 -0.10 12.39
N TYR A 175 1.80 -0.80 13.10
CA TYR A 175 2.20 -2.16 12.71
C TYR A 175 0.98 -3.06 12.48
N GLN A 176 0.00 -3.05 13.38
CA GLN A 176 -1.24 -3.82 13.23
C GLN A 176 -2.09 -3.37 12.02
N MET A 177 -2.11 -2.07 11.70
CA MET A 177 -2.81 -1.57 10.50
C MET A 177 -2.15 -2.11 9.23
N PHE A 178 -0.83 -1.99 9.10
CA PHE A 178 -0.09 -2.46 7.92
C PHE A 178 -0.04 -4.00 7.82
N SER A 179 -0.12 -4.72 8.93
CA SER A 179 -0.29 -6.18 8.90
C SER A 179 -1.62 -6.59 8.29
N ARG A 180 -2.71 -5.88 8.59
CA ARG A 180 -4.00 -6.10 7.91
C ARG A 180 -3.97 -5.71 6.44
N ASP A 181 -3.19 -4.70 6.07
CA ASP A 181 -3.01 -4.32 4.67
C ASP A 181 -2.23 -5.40 3.91
N SER A 182 -1.16 -5.96 4.50
CA SER A 182 -0.42 -7.09 3.92
C SER A 182 -1.34 -8.28 3.61
N GLN A 183 -2.23 -8.64 4.54
CA GLN A 183 -3.22 -9.70 4.33
C GLN A 183 -4.20 -9.40 3.19
N ARG A 184 -4.63 -8.14 3.03
CA ARG A 184 -5.50 -7.73 1.92
C ARG A 184 -4.81 -7.89 0.57
N PHE A 185 -3.54 -7.47 0.46
CA PHE A 185 -2.78 -7.62 -0.78
C PHE A 185 -2.43 -9.08 -1.08
N ALA A 186 -2.19 -9.91 -0.06
CA ALA A 186 -2.01 -11.35 -0.24
C ALA A 186 -3.28 -12.01 -0.82
N PHE A 187 -4.46 -11.65 -0.32
CA PHE A 187 -5.73 -12.13 -0.85
C PHE A 187 -5.98 -11.63 -2.29
N ASN A 188 -5.67 -10.37 -2.57
CA ASN A 188 -5.76 -9.84 -3.94
C ASN A 188 -4.81 -10.58 -4.90
N LEU A 189 -3.62 -10.97 -4.43
CA LEU A 189 -2.70 -11.78 -5.23
C LEU A 189 -3.30 -13.15 -5.60
N GLU A 190 -4.04 -13.79 -4.70
CA GLU A 190 -4.72 -15.07 -5.00
C GLU A 190 -5.73 -14.93 -6.15
N HIS A 191 -6.49 -13.83 -6.18
CA HIS A 191 -7.44 -13.55 -7.27
C HIS A 191 -6.76 -13.12 -8.56
N THR A 192 -5.63 -12.42 -8.46
CA THR A 192 -4.85 -12.00 -9.62
C THR A 192 -4.13 -13.19 -10.30
N ASP A 193 -3.88 -14.28 -9.57
CA ASP A 193 -3.07 -15.43 -10.00
C ASP A 193 -3.86 -16.47 -10.80
N LEU A 194 -4.73 -16.01 -11.70
CA LEU A 194 -5.54 -16.81 -12.62
C LEU A 194 -5.23 -16.42 -14.07
N SER A 195 -4.94 -17.43 -14.93
CA SER A 195 -4.64 -17.19 -16.33
C SER A 195 -5.91 -17.03 -17.19
N PRO A 196 -6.09 -15.89 -17.88
CA PRO A 196 -7.16 -15.72 -18.86
C PRO A 196 -6.76 -16.22 -20.27
N LEU A 197 -5.46 -16.50 -20.53
CA LEU A 197 -4.97 -16.85 -21.84
C LEU A 197 -5.64 -18.13 -22.39
N GLY A 198 -6.06 -18.07 -23.67
CA GLY A 198 -6.84 -19.10 -24.32
C GLY A 198 -8.35 -18.89 -24.25
N ALA A 199 -8.82 -17.82 -23.60
CA ALA A 199 -10.22 -17.38 -23.69
C ALA A 199 -10.57 -16.80 -25.07
N ALA A 200 -9.56 -16.46 -25.85
CA ALA A 200 -9.67 -15.78 -27.14
C ALA A 200 -10.50 -14.49 -27.03
N ALA A 201 -11.40 -14.19 -27.98
CA ALA A 201 -12.17 -12.96 -27.92
C ALA A 201 -13.19 -12.95 -26.77
N LEU A 202 -13.87 -14.10 -26.51
CA LEU A 202 -14.88 -14.30 -25.45
C LEU A 202 -15.43 -15.72 -25.36
N ALA A 203 -15.27 -16.54 -26.41
CA ALA A 203 -15.95 -17.82 -26.57
C ALA A 203 -15.00 -19.03 -26.56
N GLY A 204 -13.72 -18.80 -26.25
CA GLY A 204 -12.68 -19.81 -26.46
C GLY A 204 -12.30 -19.96 -27.93
N THR A 205 -11.69 -21.07 -28.28
CA THR A 205 -11.18 -21.34 -29.64
C THR A 205 -11.49 -22.77 -30.09
N THR A 206 -11.54 -22.99 -31.40
CA THR A 206 -11.68 -24.34 -32.01
C THR A 206 -10.36 -25.06 -32.16
N PHE A 207 -9.23 -24.42 -31.89
CA PHE A 207 -7.92 -25.07 -31.91
C PHE A 207 -7.69 -25.87 -30.62
N PRO A 208 -6.95 -26.98 -30.70
CA PRO A 208 -6.63 -27.83 -29.54
C PRO A 208 -5.49 -27.24 -28.71
N ILE A 209 -5.73 -26.05 -28.16
CA ILE A 209 -4.77 -25.36 -27.28
C ILE A 209 -4.66 -26.07 -25.91
N ASP A 210 -3.50 -25.91 -25.27
CA ASP A 210 -3.25 -26.36 -23.90
C ASP A 210 -3.11 -25.13 -22.97
N ARG A 211 -4.21 -24.82 -22.27
CA ARG A 211 -4.25 -23.68 -21.34
C ARG A 211 -3.50 -23.94 -20.04
N GLU A 212 -3.43 -25.21 -19.61
CA GLU A 212 -2.67 -25.58 -18.40
C GLU A 212 -1.18 -25.35 -18.65
N LEU A 213 -0.67 -25.79 -19.81
CA LEU A 213 0.72 -25.56 -20.20
C LEU A 213 1.07 -24.06 -20.24
N THR A 214 0.22 -23.20 -20.80
CA THR A 214 0.49 -21.76 -20.83
C THR A 214 0.45 -21.14 -19.44
N ALA A 215 -0.47 -21.53 -18.57
CA ALA A 215 -0.54 -21.08 -17.20
C ALA A 215 0.70 -21.48 -16.40
N ASP A 216 1.14 -22.73 -16.50
CA ASP A 216 2.36 -23.23 -15.86
C ASP A 216 3.61 -22.46 -16.32
N LEU A 217 3.74 -22.21 -17.63
CA LEU A 217 4.86 -21.45 -18.20
C LEU A 217 4.91 -19.99 -17.73
N LEU A 218 3.75 -19.42 -17.41
CA LEU A 218 3.59 -18.06 -16.89
C LEU A 218 3.56 -17.99 -15.35
N GLY A 219 3.60 -19.16 -14.69
CA GLY A 219 3.60 -19.27 -13.24
C GLY A 219 2.27 -18.90 -12.60
N PHE A 220 1.15 -19.00 -13.32
CA PHE A 220 -0.18 -18.87 -12.73
C PHE A 220 -0.57 -20.13 -11.95
N LYS A 221 -1.26 -19.93 -10.81
CA LYS A 221 -1.75 -21.03 -9.97
C LYS A 221 -3.07 -21.65 -10.47
N GLY A 222 -3.78 -20.94 -11.33
CA GLY A 222 -5.09 -21.40 -11.82
C GLY A 222 -5.47 -20.82 -13.16
N LEU A 223 -6.67 -21.20 -13.62
CA LEU A 223 -7.26 -20.77 -14.87
C LEU A 223 -8.63 -20.16 -14.64
N TYR A 224 -9.01 -19.19 -15.45
CA TYR A 224 -10.43 -18.80 -15.57
C TYR A 224 -11.23 -19.95 -16.20
N HIS A 225 -12.34 -20.33 -15.56
CA HIS A 225 -13.21 -21.42 -16.02
C HIS A 225 -14.31 -20.98 -17.01
N ASN A 226 -14.45 -19.66 -17.22
CA ASN A 226 -15.37 -19.10 -18.20
C ASN A 226 -14.64 -18.09 -19.08
N SER A 227 -14.63 -18.32 -20.41
CA SER A 227 -13.88 -17.48 -21.34
C SER A 227 -14.44 -16.06 -21.49
N LEU A 228 -15.76 -15.89 -21.29
CA LEU A 228 -16.42 -14.59 -21.33
C LEU A 228 -16.07 -13.76 -20.11
N ASP A 229 -16.01 -14.39 -18.94
CA ASP A 229 -15.55 -13.79 -17.69
C ASP A 229 -14.05 -13.41 -17.76
N ALA A 230 -13.22 -14.32 -18.23
CA ALA A 230 -11.76 -14.14 -18.33
C ALA A 230 -11.31 -12.88 -19.09
N VAL A 231 -12.06 -12.43 -20.08
CA VAL A 231 -11.75 -11.20 -20.85
C VAL A 231 -12.49 -9.97 -20.35
N SER A 232 -13.47 -10.16 -19.47
CA SER A 232 -14.36 -9.12 -18.94
C SER A 232 -13.98 -8.66 -17.55
N ASP A 233 -13.41 -9.56 -16.73
CA ASP A 233 -13.09 -9.33 -15.34
C ASP A 233 -12.06 -8.21 -15.14
N ARG A 234 -12.36 -7.34 -14.18
CA ARG A 234 -11.47 -6.31 -13.63
C ARG A 234 -11.56 -6.25 -12.11
N ASP A 235 -12.16 -7.27 -11.46
CA ASP A 235 -12.29 -7.31 -10.01
C ASP A 235 -10.91 -7.29 -9.34
N PHE A 236 -9.93 -8.00 -9.90
CA PHE A 236 -8.56 -8.00 -9.40
C PHE A 236 -7.91 -6.60 -9.37
N ILE A 237 -8.25 -5.71 -10.33
CA ILE A 237 -7.79 -4.32 -10.34
C ILE A 237 -8.60 -3.48 -9.34
N LEU A 238 -9.92 -3.69 -9.25
CA LEU A 238 -10.79 -3.01 -8.28
C LEU A 238 -10.41 -3.36 -6.85
N GLU A 239 -10.08 -4.61 -6.57
CA GLU A 239 -9.54 -5.06 -5.28
C GLU A 239 -8.21 -4.37 -4.97
N PHE A 240 -7.30 -4.31 -5.94
CA PHE A 240 -6.03 -3.60 -5.80
C PHE A 240 -6.24 -2.12 -5.45
N LEU A 241 -7.09 -1.42 -6.20
CA LEU A 241 -7.38 0.00 -5.98
C LEU A 241 -8.09 0.23 -4.63
N SER A 242 -8.97 -0.68 -4.22
CA SER A 242 -9.64 -0.64 -2.92
C SER A 242 -8.66 -0.85 -1.77
N ASN A 243 -7.81 -1.86 -1.85
CA ASN A 243 -6.77 -2.15 -0.87
C ASN A 243 -5.76 -1.01 -0.77
N SER A 244 -5.35 -0.44 -1.92
CA SER A 244 -4.50 0.74 -2.00
C SER A 244 -5.14 1.98 -1.35
N SER A 245 -6.46 2.13 -1.49
CA SER A 245 -7.21 3.21 -0.84
C SER A 245 -7.21 3.09 0.69
N ILE A 246 -7.31 1.87 1.21
CA ILE A 246 -7.21 1.61 2.65
C ILE A 246 -5.78 1.85 3.14
N LEU A 247 -4.78 1.34 2.41
CA LEU A 247 -3.37 1.52 2.76
C LEU A 247 -2.95 2.99 2.77
N ILE A 248 -3.29 3.76 1.74
CA ILE A 248 -2.93 5.19 1.71
C ILE A 248 -3.65 5.99 2.80
N MET A 249 -4.84 5.58 3.23
CA MET A 249 -5.53 6.16 4.39
C MET A 249 -4.75 5.88 5.68
N HIS A 250 -4.24 4.68 5.89
CA HIS A 250 -3.39 4.36 7.05
C HIS A 250 -2.09 5.17 7.03
N LEU A 251 -1.43 5.27 5.86
CA LEU A 251 -0.24 6.12 5.67
C LEU A 251 -0.57 7.60 5.94
N SER A 252 -1.72 8.09 5.46
CA SER A 252 -2.17 9.47 5.71
C SER A 252 -2.35 9.77 7.19
N ARG A 253 -2.89 8.83 7.98
CA ARG A 253 -3.03 8.99 9.43
C ARG A 253 -1.68 9.07 10.12
N LEU A 254 -0.74 8.20 9.77
CA LEU A 254 0.61 8.26 10.31
C LEU A 254 1.33 9.55 9.91
N CYS A 255 1.13 10.02 8.67
CA CYS A 255 1.65 11.32 8.22
C CYS A 255 1.10 12.49 9.06
N GLU A 256 -0.20 12.49 9.37
CA GLU A 256 -0.81 13.51 10.22
C GLU A 256 -0.15 13.58 11.60
N GLU A 257 0.12 12.42 12.20
CA GLU A 257 0.80 12.37 13.50
C GLU A 257 2.26 12.82 13.41
N LEU A 258 3.00 12.39 12.37
CA LEU A 258 4.37 12.85 12.14
C LEU A 258 4.43 14.38 11.96
N ILE A 259 3.50 14.96 11.20
CA ILE A 259 3.42 16.41 10.98
C ILE A 259 3.18 17.13 12.32
N ASN A 260 2.22 16.65 13.13
CA ASN A 260 1.97 17.19 14.46
C ASN A 260 3.21 17.05 15.34
N TRP A 261 3.81 15.87 15.44
CA TRP A 261 4.98 15.63 16.28
C TRP A 261 6.23 16.42 15.86
N CYS A 262 6.36 16.77 14.56
CA CYS A 262 7.44 17.63 14.06
C CYS A 262 7.17 19.12 14.29
N SER A 263 5.95 19.54 14.64
CA SER A 263 5.63 20.95 14.85
C SER A 263 6.43 21.53 16.00
N TYR A 264 6.61 22.86 15.99
CA TYR A 264 7.33 23.58 17.04
C TYR A 264 6.71 23.36 18.43
N GLU A 265 5.39 23.30 18.49
CA GLU A 265 4.62 23.13 19.72
C GLU A 265 4.81 21.73 20.33
N TYR A 266 4.74 20.68 19.53
CA TYR A 266 4.97 19.31 20.00
C TYR A 266 6.48 19.03 20.17
N GLY A 267 7.28 19.14 19.13
CA GLY A 267 8.71 18.89 19.15
C GLY A 267 9.08 17.48 19.61
N PHE A 268 8.22 16.49 19.37
CA PHE A 268 8.41 15.10 19.80
C PHE A 268 9.36 14.33 18.90
N VAL A 269 9.36 14.66 17.61
CA VAL A 269 10.27 14.06 16.64
C VAL A 269 10.87 15.11 15.71
N SER A 270 11.99 14.79 15.09
CA SER A 270 12.58 15.54 14.00
C SER A 270 12.90 14.59 12.85
N LEU A 271 12.36 14.86 11.66
CA LEU A 271 12.68 14.11 10.46
C LEU A 271 14.10 14.41 10.01
N SER A 272 14.75 13.45 9.33
CA SER A 272 16.05 13.66 8.70
C SER A 272 15.99 14.74 7.62
N ASP A 273 17.12 15.42 7.37
CA ASP A 273 17.24 16.41 6.30
C ASP A 273 16.98 15.82 4.91
N THR A 274 17.20 14.52 4.75
CA THR A 274 16.92 13.79 3.49
C THR A 274 15.43 13.67 3.18
N PHE A 275 14.55 13.84 4.17
CA PHE A 275 13.08 13.76 4.04
C PHE A 275 12.37 15.07 4.41
N SER A 276 13.11 16.18 4.44
CA SER A 276 12.58 17.49 4.81
C SER A 276 13.05 18.53 3.82
N THR A 277 12.35 19.66 3.74
CA THR A 277 12.82 20.82 2.99
C THR A 277 12.95 22.05 3.89
N GLY A 278 13.74 23.01 3.45
CA GLY A 278 13.92 24.30 4.10
C GLY A 278 13.04 25.38 3.49
N SER A 279 13.30 26.62 3.90
CA SER A 279 12.71 27.82 3.32
C SER A 279 13.81 28.71 2.74
N SER A 280 13.59 29.27 1.54
CA SER A 280 14.53 30.21 0.93
C SER A 280 14.61 31.56 1.66
N ILE A 281 13.65 31.85 2.54
CA ILE A 281 13.50 33.13 3.26
C ILE A 281 13.68 32.98 4.77
N MET A 282 13.36 31.79 5.34
CA MET A 282 13.38 31.51 6.77
C MET A 282 14.42 30.43 7.06
N PRO A 283 15.67 30.77 7.43
CA PRO A 283 16.78 29.81 7.57
C PRO A 283 16.54 28.73 8.64
N GLN A 284 15.71 29.01 9.64
CA GLN A 284 15.37 28.10 10.74
C GLN A 284 14.29 27.07 10.40
N LYS A 285 13.61 27.25 9.26
CA LYS A 285 12.42 26.46 8.93
C LYS A 285 12.79 25.11 8.32
N LYS A 286 12.21 24.05 8.86
CA LYS A 286 12.31 22.67 8.36
C LYS A 286 10.90 22.10 8.23
N ASN A 287 10.51 21.70 7.02
CA ASN A 287 9.16 21.29 6.69
C ASN A 287 9.06 19.76 6.53
N PRO A 288 8.00 19.11 7.02
CA PRO A 288 7.75 17.68 6.83
C PRO A 288 7.06 17.40 5.49
N ASP A 289 7.59 17.95 4.37
CA ASP A 289 6.92 17.94 3.05
C ASP A 289 6.58 16.53 2.57
N MET A 290 7.42 15.53 2.85
CA MET A 290 7.16 14.16 2.40
C MET A 290 5.92 13.58 3.09
N ALA A 291 5.74 13.84 4.38
CA ALA A 291 4.53 13.44 5.09
C ALA A 291 3.29 14.18 4.57
N GLU A 292 3.40 15.50 4.31
CA GLU A 292 2.30 16.28 3.74
C GLU A 292 1.92 15.77 2.34
N LEU A 293 2.90 15.45 1.51
CA LEU A 293 2.68 14.98 0.15
C LEU A 293 2.02 13.59 0.12
N ILE A 294 2.46 12.64 0.97
CA ILE A 294 1.82 11.33 1.10
C ILE A 294 0.37 11.49 1.57
N ARG A 295 0.12 12.33 2.58
CA ARG A 295 -1.23 12.66 3.05
C ARG A 295 -2.12 13.18 1.92
N GLY A 296 -1.59 14.10 1.10
CA GLY A 296 -2.31 14.67 -0.05
C GLY A 296 -2.61 13.67 -1.18
N LYS A 297 -1.73 12.67 -1.39
CA LYS A 297 -1.90 11.64 -2.46
C LYS A 297 -3.09 10.70 -2.23
N SER A 298 -3.68 10.66 -1.03
CA SER A 298 -4.87 9.83 -0.75
C SER A 298 -6.04 10.17 -1.69
N GLY A 299 -6.27 11.45 -1.98
CA GLY A 299 -7.33 11.88 -2.90
C GLY A 299 -7.14 11.35 -4.34
N ARG A 300 -5.89 11.24 -4.79
CA ARG A 300 -5.53 10.69 -6.11
C ARG A 300 -5.86 9.20 -6.20
N VAL A 301 -5.46 8.41 -5.22
CA VAL A 301 -5.72 6.97 -5.16
C VAL A 301 -7.22 6.67 -5.07
N TYR A 302 -7.96 7.44 -4.24
CA TYR A 302 -9.43 7.30 -4.15
C TYR A 302 -10.10 7.64 -5.49
N GLY A 303 -9.60 8.67 -6.20
CA GLY A 303 -10.09 9.06 -7.51
C GLY A 303 -9.99 7.91 -8.52
N HIS A 304 -8.89 7.17 -8.54
CA HIS A 304 -8.70 6.03 -9.44
C HIS A 304 -9.66 4.87 -9.15
N LEU A 305 -9.88 4.54 -7.87
CA LEU A 305 -10.89 3.54 -7.50
C LEU A 305 -12.29 3.96 -7.97
N PHE A 306 -12.67 5.21 -7.69
CA PHE A 306 -13.98 5.71 -8.07
C PHE A 306 -14.15 5.76 -9.59
N SER A 307 -13.10 6.13 -10.32
CA SER A 307 -13.09 6.14 -11.78
C SER A 307 -13.36 4.76 -12.36
N LEU A 308 -12.61 3.73 -11.95
CA LEU A 308 -12.78 2.38 -12.48
C LEU A 308 -14.13 1.77 -12.09
N LEU A 309 -14.62 1.97 -10.86
CA LEU A 309 -15.98 1.56 -10.46
C LEU A 309 -17.04 2.21 -11.37
N THR A 310 -16.84 3.46 -11.75
CA THR A 310 -17.75 4.20 -12.65
C THR A 310 -17.71 3.66 -14.07
N VAL A 311 -16.54 3.32 -14.58
CA VAL A 311 -16.38 2.68 -15.90
C VAL A 311 -17.09 1.33 -15.91
N MET A 312 -16.84 0.47 -14.92
CA MET A 312 -17.34 -0.90 -14.88
C MET A 312 -18.87 -1.03 -14.67
N LYS A 313 -19.50 -0.11 -13.93
CA LYS A 313 -20.88 -0.22 -13.43
C LYS A 313 -21.97 -0.54 -14.46
N SER A 314 -21.75 -0.30 -15.73
CA SER A 314 -22.77 -0.48 -16.80
C SER A 314 -22.21 -1.11 -18.06
N LEU A 315 -20.97 -1.60 -18.03
CA LEU A 315 -20.41 -2.27 -19.18
C LEU A 315 -21.06 -3.65 -19.38
N PRO A 316 -21.45 -4.00 -20.61
CA PRO A 316 -21.78 -5.38 -20.94
C PRO A 316 -20.52 -6.26 -20.87
N LEU A 317 -20.73 -7.56 -20.78
CA LEU A 317 -19.65 -8.54 -20.74
C LEU A 317 -18.76 -8.51 -21.99
N ALA A 318 -17.64 -9.22 -21.95
CA ALA A 318 -16.55 -9.21 -22.89
C ALA A 318 -15.77 -7.86 -22.86
N TYR A 319 -15.28 -7.41 -23.99
CA TYR A 319 -14.45 -6.22 -24.09
C TYR A 319 -15.17 -5.08 -24.80
N ASN A 320 -15.13 -3.91 -24.18
CA ASN A 320 -15.49 -2.63 -24.79
C ASN A 320 -14.29 -1.69 -24.64
N LYS A 321 -14.14 -0.72 -25.55
CA LYS A 321 -13.00 0.21 -25.56
C LYS A 321 -12.88 1.01 -24.24
N ASP A 322 -13.97 1.16 -23.49
CA ASP A 322 -14.01 1.72 -22.13
C ASP A 322 -13.00 1.06 -21.19
N LEU A 323 -12.74 -0.23 -21.35
CA LEU A 323 -11.74 -0.97 -20.57
C LEU A 323 -10.29 -0.53 -20.82
N GLN A 324 -10.03 0.37 -21.77
CA GLN A 324 -8.72 1.02 -21.90
C GLN A 324 -8.41 1.92 -20.69
N GLU A 325 -9.46 2.47 -20.05
CA GLU A 325 -9.37 3.32 -18.86
C GLU A 325 -9.00 2.56 -17.57
N ASP A 326 -8.88 1.23 -17.61
CA ASP A 326 -8.47 0.40 -16.47
C ASP A 326 -6.97 0.55 -16.10
N LYS A 327 -6.14 1.04 -17.04
CA LYS A 327 -4.67 0.97 -16.96
C LYS A 327 -4.04 2.16 -16.26
N GLU A 328 -4.32 3.38 -16.71
CA GLU A 328 -3.64 4.59 -16.22
C GLU A 328 -3.80 4.77 -14.71
N GLY A 329 -5.03 4.59 -14.19
CA GLY A 329 -5.32 4.69 -12.77
C GLY A 329 -4.63 3.61 -11.95
N MET A 330 -4.54 2.39 -12.48
CA MET A 330 -3.82 1.28 -11.85
C MET A 330 -2.31 1.56 -11.82
N PHE A 331 -1.71 1.91 -12.94
CA PHE A 331 -0.28 2.21 -13.04
C PHE A 331 0.14 3.36 -12.11
N ASP A 332 -0.64 4.43 -12.09
CA ASP A 332 -0.40 5.57 -11.23
C ASP A 332 -0.54 5.22 -9.74
N THR A 333 -1.51 4.37 -9.39
CA THR A 333 -1.69 3.90 -8.03
C THR A 333 -0.52 3.03 -7.59
N VAL A 334 -0.05 2.11 -8.43
CA VAL A 334 1.14 1.28 -8.16
C VAL A 334 2.34 2.19 -7.84
N ASP A 335 2.67 3.14 -8.72
CA ASP A 335 3.78 4.06 -8.53
C ASP A 335 3.63 4.89 -7.25
N THR A 336 2.41 5.34 -6.96
CA THR A 336 2.12 6.17 -5.78
C THR A 336 2.28 5.37 -4.49
N ILE A 337 1.75 4.15 -4.41
CA ILE A 337 1.82 3.30 -3.23
C ILE A 337 3.25 2.85 -2.96
N GLN A 338 3.96 2.35 -3.97
CA GLN A 338 5.33 1.88 -3.79
C GLN A 338 6.26 2.99 -3.29
N LYS A 339 6.21 4.17 -3.92
CA LYS A 339 7.02 5.32 -3.50
C LYS A 339 6.63 5.82 -2.10
N SER A 340 5.34 5.80 -1.76
CA SER A 340 4.87 6.23 -0.44
C SER A 340 5.34 5.29 0.66
N LEU A 341 5.38 3.98 0.42
CA LEU A 341 5.92 2.98 1.35
C LEU A 341 7.43 3.18 1.59
N ASP A 342 8.21 3.35 0.51
CA ASP A 342 9.65 3.59 0.60
C ASP A 342 9.96 4.86 1.39
N ILE A 343 9.26 5.96 1.08
CA ILE A 343 9.46 7.25 1.75
C ILE A 343 9.05 7.16 3.23
N MET A 344 7.93 6.50 3.54
CA MET A 344 7.49 6.31 4.93
C MET A 344 8.50 5.51 5.74
N ALA A 345 8.97 4.38 5.21
CA ALA A 345 10.01 3.57 5.85
C ALA A 345 11.30 4.39 6.08
N GLY A 346 11.71 5.18 5.09
CA GLY A 346 12.88 6.07 5.18
C GLY A 346 12.71 7.18 6.22
N MET A 347 11.55 7.83 6.29
CA MET A 347 11.25 8.84 7.32
C MET A 347 11.33 8.25 8.72
N LEU A 348 10.69 7.12 8.96
CA LEU A 348 10.65 6.47 10.27
C LEU A 348 12.02 5.98 10.73
N SER A 349 12.78 5.32 9.84
CA SER A 349 14.10 4.76 10.18
C SER A 349 15.16 5.82 10.44
N SER A 350 14.98 7.04 9.95
CA SER A 350 15.94 8.14 10.06
C SER A 350 15.52 9.29 10.97
N MET A 351 14.30 9.25 11.53
CA MET A 351 13.84 10.30 12.43
C MET A 351 14.53 10.23 13.80
N THR A 352 14.67 11.39 14.44
CA THR A 352 15.15 11.50 15.81
C THR A 352 13.97 11.69 16.75
N VAL A 353 13.92 10.91 17.83
CA VAL A 353 12.86 10.96 18.86
C VAL A 353 13.35 11.75 20.06
N ASN A 354 12.61 12.77 20.45
CA ASN A 354 12.89 13.60 21.63
C ASN A 354 12.19 13.02 22.88
N LYS A 355 12.81 11.99 23.46
CA LYS A 355 12.29 11.25 24.63
C LYS A 355 12.01 12.17 25.83
N GLU A 356 12.87 13.18 26.05
CA GLU A 356 12.73 14.13 27.16
C GLU A 356 11.51 15.02 26.97
N LYS A 357 11.32 15.59 25.77
CA LYS A 357 10.15 16.44 25.47
C LYS A 357 8.83 15.66 25.62
N MET A 358 8.80 14.41 25.14
CA MET A 358 7.65 13.52 25.30
C MET A 358 7.33 13.28 26.78
N LEU A 359 8.33 12.93 27.59
CA LEU A 359 8.14 12.66 29.03
C LEU A 359 7.68 13.92 29.78
N VAL A 360 8.34 15.05 29.58
CA VAL A 360 7.99 16.33 30.24
C VAL A 360 6.54 16.72 29.93
N SER A 361 6.05 16.43 28.72
CA SER A 361 4.67 16.73 28.33
C SER A 361 3.64 15.93 29.15
N THR A 362 4.00 14.76 29.73
CA THR A 362 3.13 13.99 30.62
C THR A 362 3.24 14.37 32.09
N GLN A 363 4.20 15.23 32.44
CA GLN A 363 4.43 15.69 33.81
C GLN A 363 3.83 17.07 34.07
N GLN A 364 3.53 17.84 33.04
CA GLN A 364 2.98 19.18 33.11
C GLN A 364 1.53 19.20 32.63
N ASP A 365 0.75 18.24 33.10
CA ASP A 365 -0.67 18.09 32.77
C ASP A 365 -1.43 17.31 33.86
N PHE A 366 -2.65 16.93 33.59
CA PHE A 366 -3.49 16.10 34.46
C PHE A 366 -3.76 14.70 33.88
N SER A 367 -2.91 14.22 32.99
CA SER A 367 -3.05 12.90 32.36
C SER A 367 -2.97 11.74 33.38
N ASN A 368 -2.43 12.01 34.57
CA ASN A 368 -2.35 11.11 35.71
C ASN A 368 -3.58 11.17 36.67
N ALA A 369 -4.62 11.95 36.34
CA ALA A 369 -5.81 12.04 37.17
C ALA A 369 -6.55 10.70 37.34
N THR A 370 -6.55 9.88 36.29
CA THR A 370 -7.14 8.53 36.33
C THR A 370 -6.40 7.63 37.35
N GLU A 371 -5.08 7.77 37.45
CA GLU A 371 -4.24 7.01 38.41
C GLU A 371 -4.66 7.30 39.84
N LEU A 372 -4.97 8.55 40.17
CA LEU A 372 -5.48 8.92 41.50
C LEU A 372 -6.87 8.33 41.75
N ALA A 373 -7.76 8.36 40.77
CA ALA A 373 -9.09 7.76 40.91
C ALA A 373 -8.99 6.23 41.11
N ASP A 374 -8.16 5.56 40.30
CA ASP A 374 -7.90 4.13 40.42
C ASP A 374 -7.24 3.75 41.75
N TYR A 375 -6.31 4.59 42.23
CA TYR A 375 -5.66 4.42 43.54
C TYR A 375 -6.70 4.42 44.69
N LEU A 376 -7.59 5.40 44.69
CA LEU A 376 -8.67 5.48 45.65
C LEU A 376 -9.64 4.31 45.56
N ALA A 377 -9.99 3.92 44.34
CA ALA A 377 -10.88 2.78 44.12
C ALA A 377 -10.28 1.45 44.60
N LYS A 378 -8.98 1.22 44.38
CA LYS A 378 -8.24 0.05 44.91
C LYS A 378 -8.16 0.03 46.43
N LYS A 379 -8.21 1.22 47.08
CA LYS A 379 -8.29 1.32 48.57
C LYS A 379 -9.73 1.25 49.08
N GLY A 380 -10.71 0.91 48.23
CA GLY A 380 -12.08 0.57 48.62
C GLY A 380 -13.11 1.70 48.41
N LEU A 381 -12.74 2.84 47.84
CA LEU A 381 -13.70 3.91 47.55
C LEU A 381 -14.49 3.57 46.29
N PRO A 382 -15.82 3.80 46.24
CA PRO A 382 -16.56 3.63 44.96
C PRO A 382 -15.98 4.56 43.87
N PHE A 383 -15.79 4.02 42.65
CA PHE A 383 -15.13 4.74 41.58
C PHE A 383 -15.77 6.11 41.24
N ARG A 384 -17.10 6.23 41.29
CA ARG A 384 -17.79 7.52 41.07
C ARG A 384 -17.42 8.57 42.12
N GLU A 385 -17.28 8.15 43.37
CA GLU A 385 -16.86 9.02 44.47
C GLU A 385 -15.39 9.44 44.33
N ALA A 386 -14.53 8.47 44.00
CA ALA A 386 -13.12 8.74 43.66
C ALA A 386 -13.00 9.75 42.52
N HIS A 387 -13.75 9.54 41.43
CA HIS A 387 -13.75 10.45 40.29
C HIS A 387 -14.21 11.91 40.66
N GLU A 388 -15.23 12.03 41.50
CA GLU A 388 -15.68 13.35 41.98
C GLU A 388 -14.63 14.06 42.83
N ILE A 389 -13.96 13.32 43.70
CA ILE A 389 -12.85 13.84 44.53
C ILE A 389 -11.71 14.33 43.64
N VAL A 390 -11.29 13.50 42.69
CA VAL A 390 -10.20 13.83 41.77
C VAL A 390 -10.55 15.02 40.89
N GLY A 391 -11.80 15.10 40.40
CA GLY A 391 -12.26 16.24 39.61
C GLY A 391 -12.18 17.59 40.37
N LYS A 392 -12.48 17.57 41.69
CA LYS A 392 -12.34 18.74 42.55
C LYS A 392 -10.86 19.13 42.74
N LEU A 393 -9.99 18.16 42.94
CA LEU A 393 -8.54 18.39 43.06
C LEU A 393 -7.94 18.94 41.76
N VAL A 394 -8.30 18.38 40.62
CA VAL A 394 -7.87 18.89 39.29
C VAL A 394 -8.31 20.34 39.09
N LEU A 395 -9.56 20.69 39.47
CA LEU A 395 -10.06 22.05 39.37
C LEU A 395 -9.31 23.02 40.31
N GLU A 396 -8.97 22.57 41.51
CA GLU A 396 -8.17 23.33 42.49
C GLU A 396 -6.77 23.60 41.92
N CYS A 397 -6.08 22.55 41.48
CA CYS A 397 -4.74 22.63 40.89
C CYS A 397 -4.70 23.55 39.67
N SER A 398 -5.66 23.35 38.76
CA SER A 398 -5.75 24.15 37.52
C SER A 398 -5.93 25.64 37.78
N LYS A 399 -6.71 26.02 38.83
CA LYS A 399 -6.87 27.41 39.23
C LYS A 399 -5.64 28.01 39.90
N ALA A 400 -4.90 27.19 40.60
CA ALA A 400 -3.74 27.63 41.38
C ALA A 400 -2.41 27.53 40.61
N GLY A 401 -2.40 26.88 39.43
CA GLY A 401 -1.22 26.78 38.55
C GLY A 401 -0.18 25.74 38.99
N TYR A 402 -0.61 24.65 39.62
CA TYR A 402 0.22 23.51 39.97
C TYR A 402 -0.48 22.19 39.58
N TYR A 403 0.20 21.05 39.71
CA TYR A 403 -0.29 19.75 39.26
C TYR A 403 -0.56 18.77 40.41
N LEU A 404 -1.18 17.61 40.15
CA LEU A 404 -1.53 16.65 41.20
C LEU A 404 -0.30 16.20 42.01
N GLN A 405 0.84 15.96 41.37
CA GLN A 405 2.08 15.58 42.04
C GLN A 405 2.64 16.63 42.98
N ASP A 406 2.22 17.88 42.89
CA ASP A 406 2.69 18.99 43.72
C ASP A 406 1.85 19.19 44.99
N ILE A 407 0.72 18.47 45.12
CA ILE A 407 -0.18 18.55 46.27
C ILE A 407 0.52 17.96 47.51
N PRO A 408 0.63 18.71 48.64
CA PRO A 408 1.17 18.14 49.87
C PRO A 408 0.33 16.97 50.41
N LEU A 409 0.97 15.98 51.03
CA LEU A 409 0.28 14.78 51.58
C LEU A 409 -0.83 15.20 52.58
N SER A 410 -0.60 16.22 53.41
CA SER A 410 -1.60 16.74 54.35
C SER A 410 -2.87 17.16 53.62
N ARG A 411 -2.74 17.85 52.47
CA ARG A 411 -3.89 18.27 51.67
C ARG A 411 -4.63 17.08 51.03
N TYR A 412 -3.90 16.09 50.58
CA TYR A 412 -4.48 14.82 50.10
C TYR A 412 -5.28 14.14 51.22
N GLN A 413 -4.74 14.07 52.43
CA GLN A 413 -5.38 13.44 53.57
C GLN A 413 -6.62 14.19 54.11
N GLU A 414 -6.69 15.51 53.91
CA GLU A 414 -7.92 16.27 54.16
C GLU A 414 -9.08 15.88 53.26
N VAL A 415 -8.76 15.45 52.02
CA VAL A 415 -9.77 15.04 51.01
C VAL A 415 -10.17 13.58 51.21
N SER A 416 -9.20 12.73 51.53
CA SER A 416 -9.44 11.33 51.84
C SER A 416 -8.32 10.76 52.71
N SER A 417 -8.68 10.22 53.87
CA SER A 417 -7.75 9.56 54.78
C SER A 417 -7.14 8.27 54.22
N LEU A 418 -7.64 7.78 53.09
CA LEU A 418 -7.11 6.63 52.35
C LEU A 418 -5.83 6.96 51.57
N ILE A 419 -5.50 8.24 51.38
CA ILE A 419 -4.31 8.63 50.65
C ILE A 419 -3.09 8.64 51.56
N GLU A 420 -2.08 7.88 51.14
CA GLU A 420 -0.80 7.71 51.82
C GLU A 420 0.35 8.20 50.94
N GLU A 421 1.58 8.16 51.43
CA GLU A 421 2.76 8.68 50.72
C GLU A 421 3.04 8.00 49.35
N ASP A 422 2.56 6.76 49.19
CA ASP A 422 2.67 5.96 48.00
C ASP A 422 1.89 6.55 46.79
N ILE A 423 1.05 7.57 47.02
CA ILE A 423 0.33 8.29 45.97
C ILE A 423 1.30 8.93 44.97
N TYR A 424 2.41 9.51 45.42
CA TYR A 424 3.35 10.20 44.53
C TYR A 424 3.95 9.22 43.51
N GLN A 425 4.28 7.99 43.95
CA GLN A 425 4.72 6.95 43.03
C GLN A 425 3.59 6.51 42.06
N ALA A 426 2.35 6.47 42.54
CA ALA A 426 1.22 6.11 41.70
C ALA A 426 0.96 7.14 40.59
N LEU A 427 1.27 8.41 40.83
CA LEU A 427 1.10 9.51 39.90
C LEU A 427 2.25 9.67 38.89
N GLU A 428 3.36 8.98 39.07
CA GLU A 428 4.46 9.01 38.10
C GLU A 428 4.04 8.41 36.75
N SER A 429 4.29 9.11 35.66
CA SER A 429 3.93 8.66 34.30
C SER A 429 4.52 7.28 33.96
N GLN A 430 5.74 6.98 34.44
CA GLN A 430 6.38 5.68 34.26
C GLN A 430 5.63 4.56 34.99
N THR A 431 5.26 4.79 36.23
CA THR A 431 4.45 3.87 37.03
C THR A 431 3.06 3.65 36.43
N ALA A 432 2.45 4.74 35.96
CA ALA A 432 1.15 4.72 35.28
C ALA A 432 1.16 3.84 34.03
N VAL A 433 2.17 3.97 33.18
CA VAL A 433 2.35 3.12 31.98
C VAL A 433 2.65 1.68 32.37
N GLN A 434 3.63 1.47 33.27
CA GLN A 434 4.10 0.14 33.64
C GLN A 434 2.98 -0.75 34.23
N LYS A 435 2.02 -0.16 34.97
CA LYS A 435 0.92 -0.89 35.61
C LYS A 435 -0.23 -1.28 34.68
N ARG A 436 -0.22 -0.87 33.40
CA ARG A 436 -1.26 -1.20 32.42
C ARG A 436 -0.96 -2.54 31.71
N ASP A 437 -0.98 -3.62 32.50
CA ASP A 437 -0.59 -4.98 32.08
C ASP A 437 -1.75 -5.84 31.52
N SER A 438 -2.91 -5.25 31.28
CA SER A 438 -3.99 -5.96 30.55
C SER A 438 -3.53 -6.32 29.14
N LEU A 439 -4.04 -7.42 28.59
CA LEU A 439 -3.74 -7.84 27.22
C LEU A 439 -3.99 -6.69 26.23
N GLY A 440 -2.98 -6.33 25.45
CA GLY A 440 -3.03 -5.20 24.53
C GLY A 440 -2.87 -3.83 25.20
N GLY A 441 -2.57 -3.78 26.50
CA GLY A 441 -2.29 -2.54 27.21
C GLY A 441 -0.90 -1.97 26.91
N THR A 442 -0.66 -0.73 27.36
CA THR A 442 0.60 0.00 27.13
C THR A 442 1.72 -0.39 28.11
N GLY A 443 1.50 -1.34 29.04
CA GLY A 443 2.52 -1.78 29.99
C GLY A 443 3.73 -2.38 29.29
N PHE A 444 4.93 -2.07 29.79
CA PHE A 444 6.18 -2.47 29.12
C PHE A 444 6.31 -3.98 28.90
N ALA A 445 5.77 -4.79 29.83
CA ALA A 445 5.76 -6.25 29.70
C ALA A 445 4.87 -6.70 28.54
N GLN A 446 3.68 -6.09 28.39
CA GLN A 446 2.76 -6.37 27.28
C GLN A 446 3.36 -5.96 25.94
N ILE A 447 4.03 -4.82 25.87
CA ILE A 447 4.70 -4.36 24.65
C ILE A 447 5.80 -5.34 24.22
N ARG A 448 6.62 -5.82 25.17
CA ARG A 448 7.66 -6.81 24.85
C ARG A 448 7.08 -8.13 24.34
N GLN A 449 5.97 -8.59 24.92
CA GLN A 449 5.27 -9.78 24.41
C GLN A 449 4.71 -9.57 23.00
N GLU A 450 4.14 -8.41 22.74
CA GLU A 450 3.62 -8.07 21.41
C GLU A 450 4.73 -7.95 20.36
N LEU A 451 5.88 -7.39 20.72
CA LEU A 451 7.06 -7.33 19.86
C LEU A 451 7.55 -8.72 19.46
N GLU A 452 7.68 -9.64 20.42
CA GLU A 452 8.08 -11.02 20.12
C GLU A 452 7.05 -11.72 19.21
N ARG A 453 5.76 -11.58 19.51
CA ARG A 453 4.69 -12.12 18.64
C ARG A 453 4.74 -11.56 17.23
N ALA A 454 4.97 -10.26 17.09
CA ALA A 454 5.04 -9.59 15.81
C ALA A 454 6.27 -10.02 14.99
N LYS A 455 7.43 -10.23 15.62
CA LYS A 455 8.63 -10.77 14.97
C LYS A 455 8.39 -12.18 14.45
N GLU A 456 7.84 -13.07 15.30
CA GLU A 456 7.49 -14.44 14.87
C GLU A 456 6.50 -14.47 13.71
N GLN A 457 5.63 -13.49 13.62
CA GLN A 457 4.70 -13.36 12.49
C GLN A 457 5.44 -12.93 11.20
N LEU A 458 6.34 -11.94 11.28
CA LEU A 458 7.12 -11.49 10.12
C LEU A 458 8.06 -12.58 9.58
N GLU A 459 8.65 -13.40 10.45
CA GLU A 459 9.53 -14.51 10.04
C GLU A 459 8.80 -15.61 9.27
N LYS A 460 7.48 -15.66 9.32
CA LYS A 460 6.64 -16.67 8.64
C LYS A 460 6.08 -16.17 7.30
N GLU A 461 6.16 -14.90 7.04
CA GLU A 461 5.73 -14.27 5.78
C GLU A 461 6.87 -14.23 4.75
#